data_39c295a6ab5477b45e494cc929c772fd
#
_entry.id   39c295a6ab5477b45e494cc929c772fd
#
_cell.length_a   1.000
_cell.length_b   1.000
_cell.length_c   1.000
_cell.angle_alpha   90.00
_cell.angle_beta   90.00
_cell.angle_gamma   90.00
#
_symmetry.space_group_name_H-M   'P 1'
#
loop_
_entity.id
_entity.type
_entity.pdbx_description
1 polymer ?
#
loop_
_entity_poly.entity_id
_entity_poly.type
_entity_poly.pdbx_seq_one_letter_code
_entity_poly.pdbx_strand_id
1 'polypeptide(L)'
;MTESTPAVSAPAGGERHASWLELFFDLTAVAGVAQLAHLLHGSPGWDDVALYAVMFLAFWTGWMLFTVYGNVSGDEVRTWTVLAGMFGMAVMAASVHGVREDRAGAFALAYILVRALAGKAWERRGEYVPELPITQLGLGLTPWVVSMWFDGTERYALWALGLLIDLTVMFSVSGTALAARVDARYARKAREAGPGRRAAAKPAAALMDAPHLGERLGLFQLIVLGEAVAQVVAAASQAEWDAALYAVGAGSFLLLLLLWSLSLRHGADGVPLLVWDVLPVRLVLPPHCFVAGAVAALAAGLGDAVEYTHHPVPGPVRWLLCGSLGVYLAVAGVAALCSGRGVPGTLLLVGPSLAVVLVTGAAARQAEGAHLVWLLVAAAAWTRLVVERRRPGRRGRPAQAAA
;
A
#
# COMPACT_ATOMS: atom_id res chain seq x y z
N MET A 1 -43.36 -9.48 37.33
CA MET A 1 -41.91 -9.41 37.43
C MET A 1 -41.38 -9.49 35.99
N THR A 2 -41.18 -8.36 35.41
CA THR A 2 -40.64 -8.18 34.05
C THR A 2 -39.15 -7.88 34.18
N GLU A 3 -38.32 -8.86 33.79
CA GLU A 3 -36.89 -8.71 33.71
C GLU A 3 -36.51 -7.73 32.58
N SER A 4 -36.01 -6.59 32.98
CA SER A 4 -35.42 -5.62 32.05
C SER A 4 -34.03 -6.09 31.66
N THR A 5 -33.89 -6.49 30.40
CA THR A 5 -32.57 -6.71 29.75
C THR A 5 -31.78 -5.40 29.79
N PRO A 6 -30.52 -5.40 30.28
CA PRO A 6 -29.71 -4.19 30.25
C PRO A 6 -29.43 -3.81 28.81
N ALA A 7 -29.78 -2.59 28.44
CA ALA A 7 -29.40 -1.96 27.17
C ALA A 7 -27.87 -1.84 27.11
N VAL A 8 -27.26 -2.54 26.17
CA VAL A 8 -25.86 -2.31 25.81
C VAL A 8 -25.79 -0.90 25.22
N SER A 9 -25.24 0.04 25.97
CA SER A 9 -24.95 1.38 25.49
C SER A 9 -23.91 1.24 24.37
N ALA A 10 -24.32 1.45 23.11
CA ALA A 10 -23.37 1.69 22.04
C ALA A 10 -22.55 2.95 22.43
N PRO A 11 -21.22 2.93 22.34
CA PRO A 11 -20.44 4.12 22.55
C PRO A 11 -20.88 5.17 21.54
N ALA A 12 -21.09 6.41 21.99
CA ALA A 12 -21.28 7.58 21.14
C ALA A 12 -19.97 7.82 20.38
N GLY A 13 -19.78 7.12 19.25
CA GLY A 13 -18.60 7.19 18.40
C GLY A 13 -18.67 8.45 17.54
N GLY A 14 -18.02 9.53 17.95
CA GLY A 14 -17.52 10.51 17.00
C GLY A 14 -16.55 9.80 16.04
N GLU A 15 -16.56 10.14 14.75
CA GLU A 15 -15.61 9.64 13.77
C GLU A 15 -14.17 9.85 14.30
N ARG A 16 -13.43 8.75 14.47
CA ARG A 16 -12.05 8.81 14.94
C ARG A 16 -11.15 9.16 13.75
N HIS A 17 -10.50 10.32 13.82
CA HIS A 17 -9.52 10.76 12.82
C HIS A 17 -8.10 10.27 13.15
N ALA A 18 -7.24 10.23 12.11
CA ALA A 18 -5.85 9.87 12.28
C ALA A 18 -5.13 10.82 13.26
N SER A 19 -4.43 10.25 14.24
CA SER A 19 -3.65 10.99 15.21
C SER A 19 -2.35 11.55 14.61
N TRP A 20 -1.75 12.58 15.22
CA TRP A 20 -0.46 13.14 14.80
C TRP A 20 0.68 12.11 14.78
N LEU A 21 0.66 11.14 15.71
CA LEU A 21 1.64 10.05 15.74
C LEU A 21 1.48 9.12 14.54
N GLU A 22 0.25 8.81 14.17
CA GLU A 22 -0.07 7.97 13.01
C GLU A 22 0.33 8.66 11.71
N LEU A 23 0.06 9.96 11.57
CA LEU A 23 0.49 10.74 10.41
C LEU A 23 2.01 10.82 10.31
N PHE A 24 2.72 10.98 11.43
CA PHE A 24 4.17 10.99 11.43
C PHE A 24 4.76 9.61 11.06
N PHE A 25 4.09 8.52 11.48
CA PHE A 25 4.44 7.18 11.05
C PHE A 25 4.27 7.00 9.54
N ASP A 26 3.18 7.48 8.96
CA ASP A 26 2.92 7.43 7.52
C ASP A 26 3.99 8.19 6.72
N LEU A 27 4.39 9.38 7.18
CA LEU A 27 5.47 10.15 6.56
C LEU A 27 6.80 9.40 6.59
N THR A 28 7.12 8.71 7.69
CA THR A 28 8.34 7.89 7.79
C THR A 28 8.32 6.73 6.80
N ALA A 29 7.16 6.08 6.64
CA ALA A 29 7.00 5.00 5.69
C ALA A 29 7.18 5.49 4.24
N VAL A 30 6.60 6.65 3.89
CA VAL A 30 6.72 7.20 2.54
C VAL A 30 8.13 7.70 2.25
N ALA A 31 8.85 8.22 3.22
CA ALA A 31 10.28 8.52 3.05
C ALA A 31 11.08 7.27 2.63
N GLY A 32 10.69 6.08 3.16
CA GLY A 32 11.24 4.80 2.69
C GLY A 32 10.81 4.43 1.27
N VAL A 33 9.55 4.69 0.92
CA VAL A 33 9.03 4.48 -0.45
C VAL A 33 9.77 5.37 -1.45
N ALA A 34 10.10 6.62 -1.08
CA ALA A 34 10.93 7.52 -1.88
C ALA A 34 12.30 6.91 -2.19
N GLN A 35 12.98 6.35 -1.17
CA GLN A 35 14.25 5.67 -1.36
C GLN A 35 14.14 4.45 -2.28
N LEU A 36 13.03 3.69 -2.21
CA LEU A 36 12.80 2.56 -3.10
C LEU A 36 12.61 2.98 -4.56
N ALA A 37 12.02 4.14 -4.81
CA ALA A 37 11.89 4.68 -6.17
C ALA A 37 13.26 4.86 -6.85
N HIS A 38 14.31 5.20 -6.07
CA HIS A 38 15.67 5.33 -6.61
C HIS A 38 16.25 4.05 -7.22
N LEU A 39 15.76 2.85 -6.85
CA LEU A 39 16.15 1.58 -7.48
C LEU A 39 15.68 1.48 -8.95
N LEU A 40 14.70 2.30 -9.31
CA LEU A 40 14.04 2.25 -10.62
C LEU A 40 14.46 3.41 -11.55
N HIS A 41 15.34 4.34 -11.09
CA HIS A 41 15.83 5.41 -11.93
C HIS A 41 16.82 4.95 -13.00
N GLY A 42 16.82 5.63 -14.13
CA GLY A 42 17.73 5.41 -15.24
C GLY A 42 17.21 4.34 -16.21
N SER A 43 17.79 3.17 -16.20
CA SER A 43 17.39 2.08 -17.11
C SER A 43 17.19 0.78 -16.34
N PRO A 44 16.10 0.66 -15.54
CA PRO A 44 15.90 -0.48 -14.65
C PRO A 44 15.72 -1.78 -15.44
N GLY A 45 16.47 -2.82 -15.06
CA GLY A 45 16.27 -4.18 -15.53
C GLY A 45 15.09 -4.88 -14.80
N TRP A 46 14.75 -6.07 -15.25
CA TRP A 46 13.72 -6.87 -14.58
C TRP A 46 14.09 -7.28 -13.16
N ASP A 47 15.37 -7.42 -12.87
CA ASP A 47 15.92 -7.69 -11.54
C ASP A 47 15.79 -6.48 -10.61
N ASP A 48 15.89 -5.24 -11.12
CA ASP A 48 15.63 -4.01 -10.36
C ASP A 48 14.15 -3.90 -10.00
N VAL A 49 13.27 -4.15 -10.96
CA VAL A 49 11.82 -4.15 -10.75
C VAL A 49 11.41 -5.24 -9.76
N ALA A 50 11.99 -6.44 -9.86
CA ALA A 50 11.71 -7.54 -8.93
C ALA A 50 12.19 -7.21 -7.51
N LEU A 51 13.40 -6.68 -7.36
CA LEU A 51 13.94 -6.26 -6.07
C LEU A 51 13.10 -5.13 -5.46
N TYR A 52 12.76 -4.12 -6.27
CA TYR A 52 11.83 -3.06 -5.86
C TYR A 52 10.52 -3.65 -5.32
N ALA A 53 9.89 -4.56 -6.05
CA ALA A 53 8.61 -5.15 -5.65
C ALA A 53 8.72 -5.90 -4.30
N VAL A 54 9.79 -6.67 -4.10
CA VAL A 54 10.05 -7.39 -2.84
C VAL A 54 10.26 -6.40 -1.69
N MET A 55 11.11 -5.41 -1.88
CA MET A 55 11.41 -4.42 -0.84
C MET A 55 10.20 -3.52 -0.54
N PHE A 56 9.46 -3.10 -1.58
CA PHE A 56 8.24 -2.33 -1.40
C PHE A 56 7.20 -3.12 -0.58
N LEU A 57 6.98 -4.39 -0.91
CA LEU A 57 6.06 -5.25 -0.17
C LEU A 57 6.51 -5.45 1.28
N ALA A 58 7.82 -5.56 1.54
CA ALA A 58 8.36 -5.63 2.91
C ALA A 58 8.08 -4.32 3.69
N PHE A 59 8.36 -3.17 3.08
CA PHE A 59 8.06 -1.87 3.65
C PHE A 59 6.59 -1.70 3.96
N TRP A 60 5.75 -1.97 2.96
CA TRP A 60 4.30 -1.86 3.09
C TRP A 60 3.76 -2.81 4.17
N THR A 61 4.30 -4.04 4.25
CA THR A 61 3.92 -5.00 5.31
C THR A 61 4.29 -4.47 6.70
N GLY A 62 5.48 -3.91 6.88
CA GLY A 62 5.90 -3.27 8.12
C GLY A 62 4.95 -2.13 8.52
N TRP A 63 4.67 -1.22 7.59
CA TRP A 63 3.73 -0.12 7.78
C TRP A 63 2.31 -0.62 8.13
N MET A 64 1.79 -1.56 7.38
CA MET A 64 0.44 -2.12 7.57
C MET A 64 0.26 -2.73 8.97
N LEU A 65 1.26 -3.45 9.48
CA LEU A 65 1.17 -4.07 10.80
C LEU A 65 1.06 -3.04 11.93
N PHE A 66 1.81 -1.95 11.85
CA PHE A 66 1.71 -0.86 12.83
C PHE A 66 0.44 -0.03 12.64
N THR A 67 -0.01 0.16 11.41
CA THR A 67 -1.29 0.83 11.11
C THR A 67 -2.46 0.05 11.71
N VAL A 68 -2.50 -1.27 11.55
CA VAL A 68 -3.51 -2.13 12.18
C VAL A 68 -3.38 -2.14 13.71
N TYR A 69 -2.15 -2.15 14.24
CA TYR A 69 -1.92 -2.03 15.67
C TYR A 69 -2.47 -0.71 16.23
N GLY A 70 -2.21 0.41 15.57
CA GLY A 70 -2.76 1.71 15.93
C GLY A 70 -4.30 1.77 15.82
N ASN A 71 -4.84 1.21 14.74
CA ASN A 71 -6.28 1.14 14.49
C ASN A 71 -7.03 0.44 15.64
N VAL A 72 -6.58 -0.75 16.05
CA VAL A 72 -7.21 -1.53 17.11
C VAL A 72 -6.92 -0.96 18.50
N SER A 73 -5.72 -0.39 18.71
CA SER A 73 -5.30 0.09 20.03
C SER A 73 -5.94 1.41 20.43
N GLY A 74 -6.37 2.22 19.49
CA GLY A 74 -6.97 3.51 19.78
C GLY A 74 -6.05 4.39 20.64
N ASP A 75 -6.61 4.96 21.69
CA ASP A 75 -5.87 5.83 22.65
C ASP A 75 -4.87 5.05 23.52
N GLU A 76 -4.96 3.72 23.54
CA GLU A 76 -4.04 2.85 24.30
C GLU A 76 -2.76 2.49 23.53
N VAL A 77 -2.51 3.13 22.38
CA VAL A 77 -1.29 2.93 21.59
C VAL A 77 -0.06 3.28 22.42
N ARG A 78 0.88 2.33 22.50
CA ARG A 78 2.17 2.58 23.16
C ARG A 78 3.07 3.38 22.23
N THR A 79 3.18 4.67 22.47
CA THR A 79 3.99 5.62 21.68
C THR A 79 5.41 5.10 21.42
N TRP A 80 6.11 4.60 22.44
CA TRP A 80 7.47 4.07 22.26
C TRP A 80 7.55 2.86 21.32
N THR A 81 6.50 2.03 21.25
CA THR A 81 6.45 0.90 20.32
C THR A 81 6.36 1.38 18.89
N VAL A 82 5.52 2.41 18.63
CA VAL A 82 5.39 3.02 17.30
C VAL A 82 6.69 3.74 16.91
N LEU A 83 7.28 4.54 17.82
CA LEU A 83 8.56 5.24 17.57
C LEU A 83 9.70 4.25 17.26
N ALA A 84 9.78 3.13 17.98
CA ALA A 84 10.76 2.08 17.67
C ALA A 84 10.50 1.42 16.30
N GLY A 85 9.23 1.21 15.93
CA GLY A 85 8.84 0.78 14.59
C GLY A 85 9.26 1.78 13.51
N MET A 86 9.01 3.08 13.73
CA MET A 86 9.45 4.17 12.84
C MET A 86 10.97 4.16 12.65
N PHE A 87 11.72 4.05 13.74
CA PHE A 87 13.18 3.97 13.68
C PHE A 87 13.63 2.76 12.85
N GLY A 88 13.04 1.58 13.08
CA GLY A 88 13.32 0.39 12.27
C GLY A 88 13.02 0.59 10.78
N MET A 89 11.91 1.23 10.45
CA MET A 89 11.56 1.57 9.07
C MET A 89 12.52 2.62 8.47
N ALA A 90 12.98 3.59 9.26
CA ALA A 90 14.00 4.54 8.83
C ALA A 90 15.34 3.85 8.53
N VAL A 91 15.74 2.85 9.31
CA VAL A 91 16.93 2.01 9.04
C VAL A 91 16.73 1.20 7.75
N MET A 92 15.54 0.60 7.54
CA MET A 92 15.21 -0.04 6.27
C MET A 92 15.37 0.93 5.10
N ALA A 93 14.81 2.16 5.20
CA ALA A 93 14.91 3.20 4.18
C ALA A 93 16.36 3.55 3.86
N ALA A 94 17.17 3.83 4.88
CA ALA A 94 18.58 4.17 4.72
C ALA A 94 19.42 3.03 4.12
N SER A 95 18.96 1.78 4.26
CA SER A 95 19.64 0.60 3.73
C SER A 95 19.34 0.34 2.24
N VAL A 96 18.33 0.99 1.66
CA VAL A 96 17.96 0.80 0.24
C VAL A 96 19.13 1.16 -0.67
N HIS A 97 19.78 2.28 -0.39
CA HIS A 97 20.95 2.75 -1.12
C HIS A 97 22.19 1.90 -0.78
N GLY A 98 22.48 0.91 -1.48
CA GLY A 98 23.58 -0.06 -1.21
C GLY A 98 23.06 -1.45 -0.84
N VAL A 99 21.76 -1.70 -1.06
CA VAL A 99 21.17 -3.02 -0.83
C VAL A 99 21.81 -4.11 -1.73
N ARG A 100 22.32 -3.72 -2.89
CA ARG A 100 23.05 -4.62 -3.80
C ARG A 100 24.52 -4.82 -3.42
N GLU A 101 25.00 -4.03 -2.47
CA GLU A 101 26.39 -4.02 -2.02
C GLU A 101 26.47 -4.64 -0.60
N ASP A 102 26.62 -3.80 0.41
CA ASP A 102 26.89 -4.20 1.79
C ASP A 102 25.70 -4.04 2.76
N ARG A 103 24.62 -3.35 2.33
CA ARG A 103 23.50 -2.97 3.22
C ARG A 103 22.31 -3.93 3.21
N ALA A 104 22.33 -4.98 2.40
CA ALA A 104 21.26 -5.97 2.36
C ALA A 104 20.99 -6.63 3.72
N GLY A 105 22.07 -6.95 4.46
CA GLY A 105 21.96 -7.49 5.81
C GLY A 105 21.29 -6.52 6.79
N ALA A 106 21.61 -5.22 6.70
CA ALA A 106 20.98 -4.19 7.53
C ALA A 106 19.49 -4.04 7.23
N PHE A 107 19.09 -4.08 5.95
CA PHE A 107 17.70 -4.08 5.55
C PHE A 107 16.94 -5.29 6.13
N ALA A 108 17.49 -6.50 5.96
CA ALA A 108 16.86 -7.73 6.45
C ALA A 108 16.73 -7.71 7.98
N LEU A 109 17.78 -7.33 8.70
CA LEU A 109 17.76 -7.24 10.15
C LEU A 109 16.72 -6.22 10.65
N ALA A 110 16.68 -5.03 10.03
CA ALA A 110 15.70 -4.01 10.38
C ALA A 110 14.27 -4.50 10.13
N TYR A 111 13.99 -5.15 9.00
CA TYR A 111 12.68 -5.75 8.72
C TYR A 111 12.30 -6.82 9.77
N ILE A 112 13.23 -7.73 10.10
CA ILE A 112 13.02 -8.76 11.15
C ILE A 112 12.66 -8.10 12.48
N LEU A 113 13.36 -7.04 12.86
CA LEU A 113 13.12 -6.33 14.12
C LEU A 113 11.78 -5.60 14.12
N VAL A 114 11.42 -4.92 13.02
CA VAL A 114 10.12 -4.26 12.84
C VAL A 114 8.97 -5.27 12.97
N ARG A 115 9.09 -6.41 12.31
CA ARG A 115 8.11 -7.50 12.37
C ARG A 115 7.99 -8.12 13.76
N ALA A 116 9.14 -8.38 14.40
CA ALA A 116 9.18 -8.93 15.77
C ALA A 116 8.59 -7.95 16.79
N LEU A 117 8.84 -6.66 16.61
CA LEU A 117 8.30 -5.61 17.47
C LEU A 117 6.78 -5.50 17.33
N ALA A 118 6.26 -5.54 16.10
CA ALA A 118 4.82 -5.57 15.85
C ALA A 118 4.17 -6.80 16.48
N GLY A 119 4.75 -8.00 16.34
CA GLY A 119 4.26 -9.23 16.97
C GLY A 119 4.21 -9.14 18.50
N LYS A 120 5.27 -8.57 19.13
CA LYS A 120 5.30 -8.35 20.58
C LYS A 120 4.28 -7.32 21.07
N ALA A 121 3.94 -6.33 20.25
CA ALA A 121 2.91 -5.34 20.58
C ALA A 121 1.55 -6.04 20.80
N TRP A 122 1.19 -6.97 19.93
CA TRP A 122 -0.02 -7.79 20.03
C TRP A 122 0.00 -8.74 21.23
N GLU A 123 1.12 -9.44 21.50
CA GLU A 123 1.24 -10.31 22.67
C GLU A 123 1.02 -9.55 24.00
N ARG A 124 1.58 -8.35 24.11
CA ARG A 124 1.45 -7.51 25.31
C ARG A 124 0.05 -6.99 25.52
N ARG A 125 -0.69 -6.78 24.43
CA ARG A 125 -2.06 -6.33 24.50
C ARG A 125 -3.02 -7.44 24.92
N GLY A 126 -2.66 -8.70 24.68
CA GLY A 126 -3.54 -9.84 24.95
C GLY A 126 -4.72 -9.91 24.00
N GLU A 127 -4.55 -9.42 22.77
CA GLU A 127 -5.56 -9.40 21.72
C GLU A 127 -5.00 -10.02 20.44
N TYR A 128 -5.90 -10.44 19.54
CA TYR A 128 -5.58 -10.87 18.19
C TYR A 128 -6.63 -10.38 17.20
N VAL A 129 -6.24 -10.16 15.94
CA VAL A 129 -7.12 -9.74 14.85
C VAL A 129 -7.48 -10.94 13.99
N PRO A 130 -8.72 -11.48 14.08
CA PRO A 130 -9.13 -12.67 13.33
C PRO A 130 -9.02 -12.51 11.82
N GLU A 131 -9.23 -11.30 11.32
CA GLU A 131 -9.20 -10.97 9.89
C GLU A 131 -7.80 -10.89 9.30
N LEU A 132 -6.76 -10.73 10.15
CA LEU A 132 -5.37 -10.57 9.73
C LEU A 132 -4.44 -11.56 10.45
N PRO A 133 -4.40 -12.83 10.04
CA PRO A 133 -3.59 -13.87 10.68
C PRO A 133 -2.09 -13.56 10.72
N ILE A 134 -1.59 -12.75 9.79
CA ILE A 134 -0.19 -12.32 9.71
C ILE A 134 0.27 -11.55 10.97
N THR A 135 -0.64 -10.92 11.70
CA THR A 135 -0.35 -10.22 12.96
C THR A 135 0.11 -11.17 14.08
N GLN A 136 -0.30 -12.44 14.00
CA GLN A 136 -0.03 -13.47 15.01
C GLN A 136 0.91 -14.58 14.53
N LEU A 137 0.95 -14.84 13.22
CA LEU A 137 1.69 -15.92 12.60
C LEU A 137 2.91 -15.36 11.87
N GLY A 138 4.05 -15.34 12.52
CA GLY A 138 5.31 -14.84 11.97
C GLY A 138 6.08 -15.85 11.12
N LEU A 139 5.41 -16.79 10.44
CA LEU A 139 6.07 -17.86 9.66
C LEU A 139 6.95 -17.32 8.54
N GLY A 140 6.52 -16.23 7.89
CA GLY A 140 7.28 -15.58 6.84
C GLY A 140 8.60 -14.96 7.30
N LEU A 141 8.82 -14.76 8.61
CA LEU A 141 10.12 -14.29 9.13
C LEU A 141 11.23 -15.33 9.02
N THR A 142 10.91 -16.62 8.99
CA THR A 142 11.95 -17.67 8.95
C THR A 142 12.89 -17.55 7.75
N PRO A 143 12.39 -17.40 6.49
CA PRO A 143 13.29 -17.17 5.36
C PRO A 143 14.12 -15.87 5.48
N TRP A 144 13.58 -14.81 6.08
CA TRP A 144 14.32 -13.56 6.32
C TRP A 144 15.49 -13.78 7.31
N VAL A 145 15.26 -14.53 8.37
CA VAL A 145 16.35 -14.91 9.31
C VAL A 145 17.38 -15.76 8.60
N VAL A 146 16.96 -16.79 7.85
CA VAL A 146 17.87 -17.65 7.08
C VAL A 146 18.68 -16.84 6.07
N SER A 147 18.10 -15.81 5.46
CA SER A 147 18.76 -14.94 4.47
C SER A 147 19.99 -14.21 5.01
N MET A 148 20.15 -14.13 6.33
CA MET A 148 21.33 -13.49 6.95
C MET A 148 22.66 -14.25 6.69
N TRP A 149 22.58 -15.54 6.28
CA TRP A 149 23.73 -16.38 5.94
C TRP A 149 23.96 -16.54 4.44
N PHE A 150 23.18 -15.83 3.60
CA PHE A 150 23.27 -15.89 2.16
C PHE A 150 23.55 -14.50 1.59
N ASP A 151 24.04 -14.44 0.33
CA ASP A 151 24.31 -13.21 -0.38
C ASP A 151 23.63 -13.20 -1.75
N GLY A 152 23.59 -12.01 -2.38
CA GLY A 152 23.09 -11.84 -3.75
C GLY A 152 21.67 -12.34 -3.97
N THR A 153 21.46 -13.02 -5.10
CA THR A 153 20.14 -13.46 -5.57
C THR A 153 19.45 -14.43 -4.60
N GLU A 154 20.20 -15.29 -3.91
CA GLU A 154 19.66 -16.25 -2.95
C GLU A 154 19.02 -15.55 -1.75
N ARG A 155 19.65 -14.49 -1.25
CA ARG A 155 19.10 -13.63 -0.21
C ARG A 155 17.76 -13.03 -0.63
N TYR A 156 17.69 -12.45 -1.84
CA TYR A 156 16.47 -11.82 -2.33
C TYR A 156 15.35 -12.84 -2.61
N ALA A 157 15.71 -14.04 -3.06
CA ALA A 157 14.75 -15.13 -3.22
C ALA A 157 14.17 -15.59 -1.87
N LEU A 158 14.97 -15.62 -0.80
CA LEU A 158 14.50 -15.90 0.55
C LEU A 158 13.58 -14.79 1.08
N TRP A 159 13.86 -13.52 0.77
CA TRP A 159 12.94 -12.41 1.11
C TRP A 159 11.60 -12.58 0.41
N ALA A 160 11.63 -12.84 -0.90
CA ALA A 160 10.40 -13.09 -1.67
C ALA A 160 9.62 -14.29 -1.14
N LEU A 161 10.31 -15.39 -0.78
CA LEU A 161 9.70 -16.57 -0.17
C LEU A 161 9.02 -16.23 1.16
N GLY A 162 9.68 -15.45 2.02
CA GLY A 162 9.10 -15.02 3.29
C GLY A 162 7.81 -14.24 3.11
N LEU A 163 7.79 -13.28 2.19
CA LEU A 163 6.59 -12.50 1.85
C LEU A 163 5.49 -13.37 1.22
N LEU A 164 5.84 -14.32 0.36
CA LEU A 164 4.90 -15.27 -0.22
C LEU A 164 4.24 -16.15 0.85
N ILE A 165 5.01 -16.61 1.84
CA ILE A 165 4.47 -17.34 3.00
C ILE A 165 3.49 -16.46 3.77
N ASP A 166 3.84 -15.19 4.04
CA ASP A 166 2.97 -14.26 4.75
C ASP A 166 1.65 -14.01 3.98
N LEU A 167 1.71 -13.81 2.65
CA LEU A 167 0.54 -13.69 1.80
C LEU A 167 -0.31 -14.96 1.82
N THR A 168 0.34 -16.13 1.73
CA THR A 168 -0.37 -17.43 1.79
C THR A 168 -1.09 -17.58 3.14
N VAL A 169 -0.44 -17.25 4.25
CA VAL A 169 -1.05 -17.25 5.59
C VAL A 169 -2.25 -16.30 5.66
N MET A 170 -2.11 -15.10 5.10
CA MET A 170 -3.15 -14.08 5.11
C MET A 170 -4.43 -14.54 4.40
N PHE A 171 -4.31 -15.28 3.30
CA PHE A 171 -5.47 -15.72 2.51
C PHE A 171 -5.98 -17.12 2.87
N SER A 172 -5.11 -18.03 3.34
CA SER A 172 -5.47 -19.43 3.61
C SER A 172 -5.96 -19.67 5.02
N VAL A 173 -5.58 -18.82 6.01
CA VAL A 173 -5.99 -18.99 7.40
C VAL A 173 -7.27 -18.21 7.66
N SER A 174 -8.37 -18.95 7.98
CA SER A 174 -9.61 -18.28 8.39
C SER A 174 -9.52 -17.76 9.84
N GLY A 175 -10.34 -16.76 10.16
CA GLY A 175 -10.42 -16.21 11.52
C GLY A 175 -10.81 -17.27 12.55
N THR A 176 -11.67 -18.24 12.19
CA THR A 176 -12.04 -19.38 13.05
C THR A 176 -10.88 -20.33 13.29
N ALA A 177 -10.07 -20.62 12.25
CA ALA A 177 -8.87 -21.44 12.39
C ALA A 177 -7.79 -20.73 13.24
N LEU A 178 -7.67 -19.41 13.11
CA LEU A 178 -6.79 -18.61 13.98
C LEU A 178 -7.24 -18.66 15.42
N ALA A 179 -8.54 -18.46 15.70
CA ALA A 179 -9.11 -18.57 17.04
C ALA A 179 -8.82 -19.95 17.69
N ALA A 180 -9.06 -21.03 16.95
CA ALA A 180 -8.75 -22.39 17.43
C ALA A 180 -7.25 -22.58 17.74
N ARG A 181 -6.35 -22.03 16.93
CA ARG A 181 -4.88 -22.08 17.20
C ARG A 181 -4.51 -21.29 18.45
N VAL A 182 -5.08 -20.10 18.62
CA VAL A 182 -4.87 -19.27 19.82
C VAL A 182 -5.32 -20.06 21.05
N ASP A 183 -6.51 -20.66 21.02
CA ASP A 183 -7.07 -21.46 22.09
C ASP A 183 -6.18 -22.65 22.46
N ALA A 184 -5.74 -23.42 21.46
CA ALA A 184 -4.85 -24.55 21.64
C ALA A 184 -3.49 -24.14 22.25
N ARG A 185 -2.91 -23.02 21.80
CA ARG A 185 -1.66 -22.48 22.34
C ARG A 185 -1.77 -22.08 23.81
N TYR A 186 -2.88 -21.43 24.18
CA TYR A 186 -3.13 -21.01 25.55
C TYR A 186 -3.47 -22.18 26.46
N ALA A 187 -4.26 -23.16 26.01
CA ALA A 187 -4.51 -24.40 26.75
C ALA A 187 -3.21 -25.17 27.03
N ARG A 188 -2.28 -25.21 26.06
CA ARG A 188 -0.96 -25.81 26.26
C ARG A 188 -0.14 -25.05 27.31
N LYS A 189 -0.02 -23.72 27.19
CA LYS A 189 0.68 -22.88 28.16
C LYS A 189 0.11 -23.01 29.57
N ALA A 190 -1.22 -23.13 29.71
CA ALA A 190 -1.88 -23.34 31.00
C ALA A 190 -1.53 -24.69 31.61
N ARG A 191 -1.44 -25.76 30.81
CA ARG A 191 -1.00 -27.07 31.26
C ARG A 191 0.47 -27.08 31.69
N GLU A 192 1.34 -26.42 30.93
CA GLU A 192 2.80 -26.31 31.22
C GLU A 192 3.07 -25.48 32.48
N ALA A 193 2.20 -24.52 32.83
CA ALA A 193 2.36 -23.68 34.02
C ALA A 193 2.13 -24.41 35.36
N GLY A 194 1.43 -25.56 35.35
CA GLY A 194 1.14 -26.36 36.52
C GLY A 194 0.10 -25.78 37.48
N PRO A 195 -0.39 -26.57 38.45
CA PRO A 195 -1.38 -26.14 39.42
C PRO A 195 -0.79 -25.07 40.36
N GLY A 196 -1.47 -23.92 40.49
CA GLY A 196 -1.11 -22.83 41.37
C GLY A 196 -0.49 -21.59 40.73
N ARG A 197 -0.10 -21.63 39.47
CA ARG A 197 0.27 -20.43 38.71
C ARG A 197 -0.97 -19.84 38.04
N ARG A 198 -1.16 -18.51 38.15
CA ARG A 198 -2.22 -17.79 37.46
C ARG A 198 -2.07 -18.04 35.96
N ALA A 199 -3.00 -18.76 35.36
CA ALA A 199 -3.02 -18.97 33.92
C ALA A 199 -3.03 -17.61 33.23
N ALA A 200 -2.19 -17.43 32.21
CA ALA A 200 -2.24 -16.22 31.40
C ALA A 200 -3.65 -16.08 30.81
N ALA A 201 -4.21 -14.87 30.89
CA ALA A 201 -5.52 -14.61 30.33
C ALA A 201 -5.53 -14.95 28.83
N LYS A 202 -6.60 -15.59 28.36
CA LYS A 202 -6.80 -15.89 26.93
C LYS A 202 -6.90 -14.57 26.16
N PRO A 203 -6.22 -14.41 25.02
CA PRO A 203 -6.36 -13.21 24.19
C PRO A 203 -7.78 -13.04 23.70
N ALA A 204 -8.26 -11.80 23.71
CA ALA A 204 -9.54 -11.42 23.14
C ALA A 204 -9.42 -11.20 21.61
N ALA A 205 -10.49 -11.48 20.88
CA ALA A 205 -10.58 -11.08 19.48
C ALA A 205 -10.84 -9.57 19.42
N ALA A 206 -9.99 -8.84 18.70
CA ALA A 206 -10.14 -7.42 18.47
C ALA A 206 -10.78 -7.18 17.10
N LEU A 207 -11.68 -6.21 17.03
CA LEU A 207 -12.31 -5.76 15.80
C LEU A 207 -11.57 -4.52 15.27
N MET A 208 -11.41 -4.45 13.97
CA MET A 208 -10.85 -3.28 13.30
C MET A 208 -11.92 -2.19 13.13
N ASP A 209 -11.50 -0.95 13.33
CA ASP A 209 -12.27 0.23 12.94
C ASP A 209 -12.06 0.46 11.43
N ALA A 210 -12.98 -0.06 10.61
CA ALA A 210 -12.87 -0.01 9.16
C ALA A 210 -12.88 1.44 8.61
N PRO A 211 -13.72 2.38 9.08
CA PRO A 211 -13.65 3.78 8.68
C PRO A 211 -12.28 4.41 8.94
N HIS A 212 -11.76 4.26 10.14
CA HIS A 212 -10.45 4.81 10.50
C HIS A 212 -9.30 4.18 9.69
N LEU A 213 -9.36 2.85 9.45
CA LEU A 213 -8.37 2.19 8.60
C LEU A 213 -8.43 2.71 7.15
N GLY A 214 -9.64 2.89 6.61
CA GLY A 214 -9.84 3.43 5.26
C GLY A 214 -9.30 4.85 5.12
N GLU A 215 -9.47 5.70 6.13
CA GLU A 215 -8.85 7.03 6.20
C GLU A 215 -7.32 6.92 6.11
N ARG A 216 -6.69 6.02 6.90
CA ARG A 216 -5.24 5.78 6.91
C ARG A 216 -4.72 5.29 5.56
N LEU A 217 -5.43 4.35 4.92
CA LEU A 217 -5.09 3.86 3.58
C LEU A 217 -5.16 5.00 2.55
N GLY A 218 -6.19 5.83 2.61
CA GLY A 218 -6.34 7.00 1.75
C GLY A 218 -5.23 8.04 1.97
N LEU A 219 -4.88 8.34 3.22
CA LEU A 219 -3.79 9.26 3.56
C LEU A 219 -2.43 8.75 3.06
N PHE A 220 -2.13 7.47 3.25
CA PHE A 220 -0.91 6.87 2.71
C PHE A 220 -0.82 7.05 1.19
N GLN A 221 -1.91 6.76 0.48
CA GLN A 221 -1.97 6.96 -0.98
C GLN A 221 -1.76 8.43 -1.37
N LEU A 222 -2.32 9.37 -0.61
CA LEU A 222 -2.14 10.80 -0.84
C LEU A 222 -0.67 11.22 -0.69
N ILE A 223 0.03 10.70 0.34
CA ILE A 223 1.44 11.03 0.58
C ILE A 223 2.32 10.42 -0.51
N VAL A 224 2.03 9.19 -0.98
CA VAL A 224 2.75 8.58 -2.12
C VAL A 224 2.56 9.39 -3.40
N LEU A 225 1.37 9.94 -3.65
CA LEU A 225 1.14 10.88 -4.76
C LEU A 225 1.93 12.18 -4.58
N GLY A 226 2.05 12.67 -3.34
CA GLY A 226 2.90 13.83 -3.01
C GLY A 226 4.38 13.57 -3.30
N GLU A 227 4.87 12.36 -2.98
CA GLU A 227 6.23 11.93 -3.35
C GLU A 227 6.44 11.93 -4.86
N ALA A 228 5.44 11.48 -5.63
CA ALA A 228 5.53 11.52 -7.10
C ALA A 228 5.65 12.96 -7.63
N VAL A 229 4.98 13.93 -7.01
CA VAL A 229 5.17 15.35 -7.33
C VAL A 229 6.60 15.79 -6.98
N ALA A 230 7.13 15.38 -5.81
CA ALA A 230 8.47 15.73 -5.37
C ALA A 230 9.55 15.22 -6.33
N GLN A 231 9.42 13.99 -6.85
CA GLN A 231 10.34 13.42 -7.85
C GLN A 231 10.36 14.24 -9.15
N VAL A 232 9.19 14.62 -9.67
CA VAL A 232 9.10 15.47 -10.87
C VAL A 232 9.72 16.85 -10.62
N VAL A 233 9.48 17.46 -9.45
CA VAL A 233 10.05 18.76 -9.08
C VAL A 233 11.56 18.67 -8.92
N ALA A 234 12.07 17.61 -8.30
CA ALA A 234 13.51 17.39 -8.15
C ALA A 234 14.21 17.27 -9.50
N ALA A 235 13.65 16.48 -10.43
CA ALA A 235 14.18 16.33 -11.79
C ALA A 235 14.12 17.68 -12.57
N ALA A 236 12.97 18.38 -12.51
CA ALA A 236 12.80 19.67 -13.19
C ALA A 236 13.75 20.75 -12.68
N SER A 237 14.18 20.68 -11.41
CA SER A 237 15.15 21.64 -10.84
C SER A 237 16.53 21.56 -11.44
N GLN A 238 16.87 20.44 -12.07
CA GLN A 238 18.17 20.18 -12.73
C GLN A 238 18.11 20.33 -14.25
N ALA A 239 16.91 20.44 -14.83
CA ALA A 239 16.70 20.52 -16.28
C ALA A 239 16.74 21.96 -16.78
N GLU A 240 16.97 22.15 -18.10
CA GLU A 240 16.80 23.44 -18.76
C GLU A 240 15.32 23.80 -18.85
N TRP A 241 14.98 25.05 -18.52
CA TRP A 241 13.59 25.52 -18.45
C TRP A 241 13.12 26.02 -19.83
N ASP A 242 12.49 25.13 -20.57
CA ASP A 242 11.96 25.38 -21.91
C ASP A 242 10.51 24.87 -22.08
N ALA A 243 9.95 24.98 -23.28
CA ALA A 243 8.61 24.56 -23.58
C ALA A 243 8.39 23.04 -23.42
N ALA A 244 9.44 22.22 -23.67
CA ALA A 244 9.35 20.76 -23.54
C ALA A 244 9.28 20.35 -22.06
N LEU A 245 10.08 20.98 -21.19
CA LEU A 245 10.00 20.79 -19.75
C LEU A 245 8.61 21.18 -19.21
N TYR A 246 8.07 22.33 -19.62
CA TYR A 246 6.72 22.72 -19.20
C TYR A 246 5.65 21.71 -19.67
N ALA A 247 5.81 21.14 -20.87
CA ALA A 247 4.88 20.13 -21.37
C ALA A 247 4.95 18.83 -20.57
N VAL A 248 6.14 18.32 -20.22
CA VAL A 248 6.32 17.14 -19.36
C VAL A 248 5.79 17.40 -17.95
N GLY A 249 6.13 18.53 -17.36
CA GLY A 249 5.70 18.92 -16.01
C GLY A 249 4.19 19.04 -15.90
N ALA A 250 3.56 19.74 -16.85
CA ALA A 250 2.09 19.87 -16.89
C ALA A 250 1.39 18.53 -17.10
N GLY A 251 1.91 17.69 -18.00
CA GLY A 251 1.39 16.35 -18.23
C GLY A 251 1.52 15.46 -17.01
N SER A 252 2.69 15.45 -16.34
CA SER A 252 2.95 14.70 -15.12
C SER A 252 2.00 15.12 -13.99
N PHE A 253 1.86 16.43 -13.76
CA PHE A 253 0.94 16.97 -12.77
C PHE A 253 -0.51 16.57 -13.06
N LEU A 254 -0.96 16.71 -14.32
CA LEU A 254 -2.31 16.31 -14.72
C LEU A 254 -2.54 14.81 -14.56
N LEU A 255 -1.55 13.97 -14.90
CA LEU A 255 -1.63 12.53 -14.66
C LEU A 255 -1.82 12.21 -13.17
N LEU A 256 -1.00 12.79 -12.29
CA LEU A 256 -1.12 12.59 -10.84
C LEU A 256 -2.46 13.09 -10.30
N LEU A 257 -2.99 14.20 -10.81
CA LEU A 257 -4.32 14.71 -10.48
C LEU A 257 -5.44 13.73 -10.90
N LEU A 258 -5.31 13.09 -12.06
CA LEU A 258 -6.25 12.07 -12.52
C LEU A 258 -6.19 10.82 -11.62
N LEU A 259 -4.99 10.36 -11.25
CA LEU A 259 -4.81 9.23 -10.31
C LEU A 259 -5.37 9.54 -8.92
N TRP A 260 -5.09 10.74 -8.40
CA TRP A 260 -5.70 11.24 -7.17
C TRP A 260 -7.24 11.18 -7.25
N SER A 261 -7.79 11.69 -8.34
CA SER A 261 -9.24 11.71 -8.53
C SER A 261 -9.84 10.30 -8.60
N LEU A 262 -9.17 9.37 -9.26
CA LEU A 262 -9.65 7.98 -9.38
C LEU A 262 -9.54 7.21 -8.05
N SER A 263 -8.48 7.43 -7.26
CA SER A 263 -8.24 6.73 -6.01
C SER A 263 -9.02 7.30 -4.81
N LEU A 264 -9.09 8.64 -4.68
CA LEU A 264 -9.61 9.27 -3.47
C LEU A 264 -11.01 9.88 -3.66
N ARG A 265 -11.34 10.36 -4.87
CA ARG A 265 -12.66 10.95 -5.13
C ARG A 265 -13.67 9.94 -5.71
N HIS A 266 -13.19 8.93 -6.42
CA HIS A 266 -14.00 7.91 -7.10
C HIS A 266 -13.68 6.49 -6.65
N GLY A 267 -12.80 6.34 -5.67
CA GLY A 267 -12.43 5.13 -5.01
C GLY A 267 -12.70 5.19 -3.51
N ALA A 268 -12.35 4.12 -2.83
CA ALA A 268 -12.36 3.98 -1.38
C ALA A 268 -11.03 3.39 -0.92
N ASP A 269 -10.62 3.69 0.32
CA ASP A 269 -9.42 3.13 0.96
C ASP A 269 -8.13 3.31 0.12
N GLY A 270 -8.04 4.41 -0.66
CA GLY A 270 -6.93 4.64 -1.58
C GLY A 270 -6.93 3.76 -2.84
N VAL A 271 -7.89 2.84 -2.99
CA VAL A 271 -8.03 1.95 -4.16
C VAL A 271 -8.95 2.60 -5.20
N PRO A 272 -8.48 2.77 -6.46
CA PRO A 272 -9.29 3.41 -7.49
C PRO A 272 -10.54 2.61 -7.82
N LEU A 273 -11.67 3.31 -7.96
CA LEU A 273 -12.97 2.76 -8.37
C LEU A 273 -13.59 1.70 -7.43
N LEU A 274 -12.98 1.43 -6.30
CA LEU A 274 -13.56 0.61 -5.25
C LEU A 274 -14.74 1.36 -4.61
N VAL A 275 -15.84 0.68 -4.36
CA VAL A 275 -16.95 1.21 -3.58
C VAL A 275 -16.74 0.83 -2.11
N TRP A 276 -17.05 1.77 -1.22
CA TRP A 276 -16.95 1.58 0.22
C TRP A 276 -17.73 0.33 0.68
N ASP A 277 -17.16 -0.42 1.64
CA ASP A 277 -17.79 -1.57 2.33
C ASP A 277 -18.17 -2.77 1.42
N VAL A 278 -17.58 -2.85 0.23
CA VAL A 278 -17.81 -4.00 -0.69
C VAL A 278 -16.88 -5.17 -0.38
N LEU A 279 -15.68 -4.89 0.11
CA LEU A 279 -14.66 -5.90 0.39
C LEU A 279 -14.31 -5.92 1.89
N PRO A 280 -14.13 -7.10 2.48
CA PRO A 280 -13.56 -7.19 3.82
C PRO A 280 -12.13 -6.67 3.82
N VAL A 281 -11.69 -6.12 4.94
CA VAL A 281 -10.39 -5.43 5.09
C VAL A 281 -9.22 -6.24 4.49
N ARG A 282 -9.16 -7.55 4.75
CA ARG A 282 -8.09 -8.41 4.22
C ARG A 282 -8.01 -8.45 2.69
N LEU A 283 -9.12 -8.17 1.99
CA LEU A 283 -9.19 -8.12 0.52
C LEU A 283 -8.97 -6.70 -0.03
N VAL A 284 -9.07 -5.66 0.79
CA VAL A 284 -8.74 -4.26 0.43
C VAL A 284 -7.23 -4.03 0.46
N LEU A 285 -6.54 -4.67 1.39
CA LEU A 285 -5.11 -4.45 1.61
C LEU A 285 -4.22 -4.75 0.39
N PRO A 286 -4.35 -5.90 -0.32
CA PRO A 286 -3.51 -6.17 -1.49
C PRO A 286 -3.70 -5.17 -2.64
N PRO A 287 -4.91 -4.84 -3.12
CA PRO A 287 -5.07 -3.84 -4.16
C PRO A 287 -4.53 -2.47 -3.74
N HIS A 288 -4.66 -2.06 -2.46
CA HIS A 288 -4.01 -0.86 -1.95
C HIS A 288 -2.48 -0.93 -2.08
N CYS A 289 -1.87 -2.05 -1.69
CA CYS A 289 -0.43 -2.27 -1.83
C CYS A 289 0.02 -2.13 -3.29
N PHE A 290 -0.67 -2.79 -4.22
CA PHE A 290 -0.34 -2.71 -5.66
C PHE A 290 -0.50 -1.30 -6.23
N VAL A 291 -1.55 -0.58 -5.83
CA VAL A 291 -1.78 0.82 -6.26
C VAL A 291 -0.67 1.73 -5.74
N ALA A 292 -0.35 1.64 -4.45
CA ALA A 292 0.70 2.48 -3.85
C ALA A 292 2.07 2.17 -4.47
N GLY A 293 2.41 0.88 -4.65
CA GLY A 293 3.65 0.47 -5.32
C GLY A 293 3.72 0.91 -6.78
N ALA A 294 2.60 0.82 -7.51
CA ALA A 294 2.54 1.28 -8.89
C ALA A 294 2.71 2.80 -9.00
N VAL A 295 2.11 3.58 -8.10
CA VAL A 295 2.27 5.06 -8.09
C VAL A 295 3.70 5.44 -7.72
N ALA A 296 4.32 4.75 -6.76
CA ALA A 296 5.72 4.99 -6.41
C ALA A 296 6.69 4.64 -7.55
N ALA A 297 6.45 3.54 -8.27
CA ALA A 297 7.23 3.18 -9.47
C ALA A 297 7.00 4.18 -10.62
N LEU A 298 5.75 4.65 -10.79
CA LEU A 298 5.42 5.69 -11.76
C LEU A 298 6.15 7.00 -11.44
N ALA A 299 6.31 7.34 -10.16
CA ALA A 299 7.03 8.53 -9.71
C ALA A 299 8.48 8.55 -10.22
N ALA A 300 9.20 7.44 -10.09
CA ALA A 300 10.55 7.30 -10.64
C ALA A 300 10.57 7.51 -12.16
N GLY A 301 9.68 6.84 -12.89
CA GLY A 301 9.59 7.00 -14.34
C GLY A 301 9.22 8.41 -14.79
N LEU A 302 8.38 9.13 -14.02
CA LEU A 302 8.04 10.54 -14.33
C LEU A 302 9.23 11.47 -14.08
N GLY A 303 10.03 11.21 -13.03
CA GLY A 303 11.31 11.90 -12.83
C GLY A 303 12.25 11.69 -14.02
N ASP A 304 12.44 10.43 -14.44
CA ASP A 304 13.27 10.10 -15.59
C ASP A 304 12.73 10.72 -16.89
N ALA A 305 11.39 10.79 -17.10
CA ALA A 305 10.82 11.40 -18.30
C ALA A 305 11.20 12.88 -18.49
N VAL A 306 11.52 13.58 -17.40
CA VAL A 306 12.02 14.96 -17.43
C VAL A 306 13.41 15.02 -18.08
N GLU A 307 14.26 14.01 -17.89
CA GLU A 307 15.59 13.95 -18.48
C GLU A 307 15.54 13.73 -20.02
N TYR A 308 14.44 13.13 -20.50
CA TYR A 308 14.23 12.80 -21.93
C TYR A 308 13.30 13.78 -22.64
N THR A 309 13.35 15.08 -22.32
CA THR A 309 12.51 16.11 -22.96
C THR A 309 12.82 16.29 -24.45
N HIS A 310 14.08 16.09 -24.86
CA HIS A 310 14.58 16.29 -26.23
C HIS A 310 15.10 15.01 -26.89
N HIS A 311 14.97 13.87 -26.24
CA HIS A 311 15.44 12.58 -26.71
C HIS A 311 14.41 11.50 -26.53
N PRO A 312 14.41 10.44 -27.37
CA PRO A 312 13.53 9.30 -27.18
C PRO A 312 13.74 8.64 -25.81
N VAL A 313 12.62 8.35 -25.12
CA VAL A 313 12.65 7.67 -23.82
C VAL A 313 13.15 6.23 -23.99
N PRO A 314 14.18 5.80 -23.25
CA PRO A 314 14.68 4.43 -23.29
C PRO A 314 13.62 3.38 -23.02
N GLY A 315 13.78 2.19 -23.60
CA GLY A 315 12.82 1.07 -23.45
C GLY A 315 12.47 0.75 -22.00
N PRO A 316 13.45 0.58 -21.10
CA PRO A 316 13.17 0.30 -19.69
C PRO A 316 12.32 1.38 -19.01
N VAL A 317 12.66 2.67 -19.14
CA VAL A 317 11.89 3.79 -18.57
C VAL A 317 10.48 3.84 -19.17
N ARG A 318 10.36 3.66 -20.48
CA ARG A 318 9.05 3.59 -21.15
C ARG A 318 8.18 2.45 -20.60
N TRP A 319 8.75 1.26 -20.40
CA TRP A 319 8.03 0.15 -19.81
C TRP A 319 7.75 0.34 -18.32
N LEU A 320 8.62 1.04 -17.59
CA LEU A 320 8.36 1.41 -16.20
C LEU A 320 7.12 2.31 -16.10
N LEU A 321 7.03 3.38 -16.89
CA LEU A 321 5.90 4.29 -16.94
C LEU A 321 4.61 3.58 -17.37
N CYS A 322 4.65 2.87 -18.49
CA CYS A 322 3.50 2.15 -19.01
C CYS A 322 3.09 0.99 -18.09
N GLY A 323 4.03 0.22 -17.59
CA GLY A 323 3.76 -0.90 -16.69
C GLY A 323 3.13 -0.47 -15.38
N SER A 324 3.65 0.58 -14.77
CA SER A 324 3.12 1.14 -13.52
C SER A 324 1.68 1.64 -13.68
N LEU A 325 1.41 2.44 -14.72
CA LEU A 325 0.03 2.86 -15.02
C LEU A 325 -0.85 1.67 -15.40
N GLY A 326 -0.31 0.68 -16.10
CA GLY A 326 -1.00 -0.56 -16.45
C GLY A 326 -1.45 -1.34 -15.22
N VAL A 327 -0.57 -1.52 -14.24
CA VAL A 327 -0.91 -2.15 -12.94
C VAL A 327 -1.99 -1.37 -12.22
N TYR A 328 -1.85 -0.04 -12.12
CA TYR A 328 -2.86 0.83 -11.51
C TYR A 328 -4.24 0.65 -12.17
N LEU A 329 -4.32 0.68 -13.50
CA LEU A 329 -5.57 0.51 -14.26
C LEU A 329 -6.14 -0.91 -14.15
N ALA A 330 -5.29 -1.93 -14.09
CA ALA A 330 -5.73 -3.31 -13.90
C ALA A 330 -6.38 -3.48 -12.52
N VAL A 331 -5.76 -2.94 -11.46
CA VAL A 331 -6.35 -2.93 -10.12
C VAL A 331 -7.67 -2.15 -10.10
N ALA A 332 -7.74 -0.99 -10.78
CA ALA A 332 -8.97 -0.23 -10.93
C ALA A 332 -10.09 -1.05 -11.61
N GLY A 333 -9.73 -1.84 -12.63
CA GLY A 333 -10.66 -2.75 -13.30
C GLY A 333 -11.18 -3.85 -12.37
N VAL A 334 -10.29 -4.50 -11.62
CA VAL A 334 -10.68 -5.52 -10.64
C VAL A 334 -11.56 -4.92 -9.54
N ALA A 335 -11.20 -3.76 -9.00
CA ALA A 335 -12.00 -3.05 -8.00
C ALA A 335 -13.39 -2.68 -8.51
N ALA A 336 -13.48 -2.25 -9.77
CA ALA A 336 -14.78 -1.97 -10.41
C ALA A 336 -15.65 -3.22 -10.57
N LEU A 337 -15.06 -4.37 -10.90
CA LEU A 337 -15.76 -5.66 -10.95
C LEU A 337 -16.26 -6.07 -9.56
N CYS A 338 -15.42 -6.02 -8.55
CA CYS A 338 -15.77 -6.31 -7.16
C CYS A 338 -16.88 -5.37 -6.65
N SER A 339 -16.91 -4.13 -7.14
CA SER A 339 -17.94 -3.13 -6.82
C SER A 339 -19.26 -3.33 -7.60
N GLY A 340 -19.47 -4.50 -8.21
CA GLY A 340 -20.70 -4.85 -8.91
C GLY A 340 -20.84 -4.31 -10.32
N ARG A 341 -19.77 -3.75 -10.88
CA ARG A 341 -19.78 -3.32 -12.29
C ARG A 341 -19.61 -4.56 -13.18
N GLY A 342 -20.56 -4.81 -14.06
CA GLY A 342 -20.48 -5.96 -14.99
C GLY A 342 -19.25 -5.91 -15.90
N VAL A 343 -18.83 -7.06 -16.42
CA VAL A 343 -17.65 -7.20 -17.30
C VAL A 343 -17.65 -6.24 -18.48
N PRO A 344 -18.75 -6.10 -19.28
CA PRO A 344 -18.74 -5.17 -20.41
C PRO A 344 -18.56 -3.71 -19.99
N GLY A 345 -19.13 -3.34 -18.83
CA GLY A 345 -18.97 -2.00 -18.27
C GLY A 345 -17.56 -1.71 -17.80
N THR A 346 -16.88 -2.69 -17.23
CA THR A 346 -15.49 -2.60 -16.80
C THR A 346 -14.53 -2.58 -17.99
N LEU A 347 -14.76 -3.42 -19.01
CA LEU A 347 -13.95 -3.40 -20.23
C LEU A 347 -14.06 -2.05 -20.96
N LEU A 348 -15.23 -1.44 -21.05
CA LEU A 348 -15.36 -0.09 -21.62
C LEU A 348 -14.63 0.95 -20.78
N LEU A 349 -14.59 0.77 -19.46
CA LEU A 349 -13.99 1.72 -18.51
C LEU A 349 -12.46 1.72 -18.59
N VAL A 350 -11.83 0.56 -18.48
CA VAL A 350 -10.36 0.44 -18.39
C VAL A 350 -9.71 -0.16 -19.65
N GLY A 351 -10.47 -0.84 -20.49
CA GLY A 351 -9.94 -1.54 -21.68
C GLY A 351 -9.22 -0.60 -22.65
N PRO A 352 -9.82 0.50 -23.11
CA PRO A 352 -9.14 1.46 -23.99
C PRO A 352 -7.89 2.06 -23.36
N SER A 353 -7.93 2.37 -22.06
CA SER A 353 -6.77 2.90 -21.32
C SER A 353 -5.64 1.89 -21.26
N LEU A 354 -5.93 0.62 -20.95
CA LEU A 354 -4.95 -0.45 -20.95
C LEU A 354 -4.38 -0.68 -22.35
N ALA A 355 -5.21 -0.63 -23.39
CA ALA A 355 -4.76 -0.76 -24.78
C ALA A 355 -3.79 0.38 -25.15
N VAL A 356 -4.11 1.64 -24.82
CA VAL A 356 -3.21 2.77 -25.05
C VAL A 356 -1.87 2.56 -24.33
N VAL A 357 -1.90 2.19 -23.05
CA VAL A 357 -0.68 1.94 -22.26
C VAL A 357 0.18 0.83 -22.87
N LEU A 358 -0.40 -0.30 -23.25
CA LEU A 358 0.31 -1.42 -23.86
C LEU A 358 0.89 -1.06 -25.24
N VAL A 359 0.11 -0.40 -26.10
CA VAL A 359 0.57 0.05 -27.42
C VAL A 359 1.68 1.09 -27.27
N THR A 360 1.55 2.03 -26.33
CA THR A 360 2.60 3.03 -26.04
C THR A 360 3.89 2.34 -25.59
N GLY A 361 3.82 1.41 -24.66
CA GLY A 361 4.98 0.64 -24.19
C GLY A 361 5.67 -0.14 -25.32
N ALA A 362 4.92 -0.73 -26.24
CA ALA A 362 5.45 -1.57 -27.30
C ALA A 362 5.94 -0.75 -28.52
N ALA A 363 5.18 0.26 -28.95
CA ALA A 363 5.37 0.92 -30.26
C ALA A 363 6.00 2.31 -30.17
N ALA A 364 5.88 3.05 -29.07
CA ALA A 364 6.34 4.44 -28.96
C ALA A 364 7.86 4.57 -28.75
N ARG A 365 8.66 3.90 -29.59
CA ARG A 365 10.14 3.81 -29.44
C ARG A 365 10.85 5.14 -29.68
N GLN A 366 10.24 6.05 -30.42
CA GLN A 366 10.78 7.37 -30.77
C GLN A 366 10.10 8.50 -29.96
N ALA A 367 9.24 8.16 -29.01
CA ALA A 367 8.56 9.16 -28.20
C ALA A 367 9.49 9.80 -27.20
N GLU A 368 9.52 11.10 -27.17
CA GLU A 368 10.13 11.94 -26.13
C GLU A 368 9.26 11.93 -24.86
N GLY A 369 9.83 12.41 -23.76
CA GLY A 369 9.15 12.43 -22.46
C GLY A 369 7.77 13.07 -22.50
N ALA A 370 7.61 14.23 -23.15
CA ALA A 370 6.35 14.92 -23.27
C ALA A 370 5.29 14.06 -23.98
N HIS A 371 5.61 13.52 -25.15
CA HIS A 371 4.68 12.71 -25.92
C HIS A 371 4.22 11.47 -25.12
N LEU A 372 5.17 10.82 -24.44
CA LEU A 372 4.87 9.64 -23.62
C LEU A 372 3.91 9.98 -22.47
N VAL A 373 4.25 11.02 -21.70
CA VAL A 373 3.43 11.44 -20.56
C VAL A 373 2.02 11.82 -20.98
N TRP A 374 1.84 12.55 -22.10
CA TRP A 374 0.51 12.94 -22.59
C TRP A 374 -0.31 11.76 -23.10
N LEU A 375 0.31 10.70 -23.64
CA LEU A 375 -0.41 9.45 -23.96
C LEU A 375 -0.91 8.76 -22.68
N LEU A 376 -0.13 8.76 -21.60
CA LEU A 376 -0.56 8.23 -20.30
C LEU A 376 -1.68 9.09 -19.69
N VAL A 377 -1.60 10.42 -19.84
CA VAL A 377 -2.69 11.34 -19.46
C VAL A 377 -3.97 11.00 -20.21
N ALA A 378 -3.90 10.80 -21.53
CA ALA A 378 -5.06 10.42 -22.33
C ALA A 378 -5.69 9.11 -21.88
N ALA A 379 -4.87 8.10 -21.53
CA ALA A 379 -5.32 6.83 -20.98
C ALA A 379 -6.06 7.01 -19.64
N ALA A 380 -5.48 7.74 -18.69
CA ALA A 380 -6.09 7.99 -17.39
C ALA A 380 -7.36 8.87 -17.52
N ALA A 381 -7.33 9.88 -18.40
CA ALA A 381 -8.47 10.76 -18.66
C ALA A 381 -9.66 10.01 -19.24
N TRP A 382 -9.45 9.04 -20.14
CA TRP A 382 -10.54 8.18 -20.64
C TRP A 382 -11.27 7.50 -19.48
N THR A 383 -10.53 6.80 -18.61
CA THR A 383 -11.11 6.11 -17.45
C THR A 383 -11.92 7.09 -16.59
N ARG A 384 -11.36 8.27 -16.32
CA ARG A 384 -12.00 9.31 -15.50
C ARG A 384 -13.30 9.84 -16.15
N LEU A 385 -13.28 10.12 -17.46
CA LEU A 385 -14.44 10.60 -18.21
C LEU A 385 -15.58 9.58 -18.26
N VAL A 386 -15.26 8.29 -18.45
CA VAL A 386 -16.28 7.22 -18.46
C VAL A 386 -16.93 7.07 -17.08
N VAL A 387 -16.15 7.23 -16.00
CA VAL A 387 -16.69 7.21 -14.62
C VAL A 387 -17.68 8.36 -14.42
N GLU A 388 -17.35 9.58 -14.86
CA GLU A 388 -18.23 10.73 -14.69
C GLU A 388 -19.53 10.63 -15.48
N ARG A 389 -19.43 10.21 -16.75
CA ARG A 389 -20.62 10.09 -17.63
C ARG A 389 -21.63 9.07 -17.12
N ARG A 390 -21.21 8.09 -16.34
CA ARG A 390 -22.06 7.03 -15.80
C ARG A 390 -22.59 7.29 -14.40
N ARG A 391 -22.26 8.43 -13.76
CA ARG A 391 -22.94 8.84 -12.54
C ARG A 391 -24.39 9.17 -12.90
N PRO A 392 -25.40 8.46 -12.34
CA PRO A 392 -26.79 8.89 -12.49
C PRO A 392 -26.85 10.31 -11.95
N GLY A 393 -27.36 11.23 -12.78
CA GLY A 393 -27.41 12.65 -12.47
C GLY A 393 -27.94 12.85 -11.05
N ARG A 394 -27.22 13.63 -10.27
CA ARG A 394 -27.67 14.19 -8.98
C ARG A 394 -28.81 15.20 -9.27
N ARG A 395 -29.90 14.74 -9.89
CA ARG A 395 -31.16 15.49 -9.98
C ARG A 395 -31.90 15.25 -8.68
N GLY A 396 -31.94 16.27 -7.82
CA GLY A 396 -32.91 16.40 -6.77
C GLY A 396 -32.62 15.66 -5.45
N ARG A 397 -31.59 16.03 -4.68
CA ARG A 397 -31.77 16.08 -3.24
C ARG A 397 -32.45 17.41 -2.93
N PRO A 398 -33.71 17.42 -2.42
CA PRO A 398 -34.25 18.65 -1.84
C PRO A 398 -33.32 19.05 -0.71
N ALA A 399 -32.99 20.34 -0.64
CA ALA A 399 -32.33 20.96 0.49
C ALA A 399 -33.13 20.56 1.75
N GLN A 400 -32.56 19.67 2.57
CA GLN A 400 -33.06 19.55 3.94
C GLN A 400 -32.68 20.84 4.62
N ALA A 401 -33.74 21.62 4.88
CA ALA A 401 -33.69 22.89 5.58
C ALA A 401 -32.94 22.72 6.91
N ALA A 402 -32.04 23.67 7.12
CA ALA A 402 -31.53 23.99 8.44
C ALA A 402 -32.72 24.26 9.40
N ALA A 403 -32.81 23.49 10.47
CA ALA A 403 -33.51 23.85 11.70
C ALA A 403 -32.67 23.29 12.87
#